data_ed6b0f18c18dda0288ef3d7a00603a7f
#
_entry.id   ed6b0f18c18dda0288ef3d7a00603a7f
#
_cell.length_a   1.000
_cell.length_b   1.000
_cell.length_c   1.000
_cell.angle_alpha   90.00
_cell.angle_beta   90.00
_cell.angle_gamma   90.00
#
_symmetry.space_group_name_H-M   'P 1'
#
loop_
_entity.id
_entity.type
_entity.pdbx_description
1 polymer ?
#
loop_
_entity_poly.entity_id
_entity_poly.type
_entity_poly.pdbx_seq_one_letter_code
_entity_poly.pdbx_strand_id
1 'polypeptide(L)'
;METGSLQLTTTGYQGQAVPYEVPFIAFPTTSGKLLIQAPGAGEAKEGAWNRYVRLGETLQARSLATVVTFSPPWPDAQGKYPDEPYSYRDGSWNRIFVEGMAHLVEHCLANAEPLCGAKEPEVYLAGFSAGGSVAVAVAPLFAQIRKILLVSAYDSVGWFFLHGLRRYTGEVYVAYAEGDFPAVALAMTIQSLARKSSAVRARGVPNCDHGFSGEANGKVLGKAYLWAFAGDESFPSPEGGVHLYD
;
A
#
# COMPACT_ATOMS: atom_id res chain seq x y z
N MET A 1 8.04 6.10 16.63
CA MET A 1 7.96 4.83 15.91
C MET A 1 7.58 3.73 16.90
N GLU A 2 6.59 2.94 16.58
CA GLU A 2 6.09 1.83 17.39
C GLU A 2 6.08 0.56 16.53
N THR A 3 6.30 -0.60 17.14
CA THR A 3 6.25 -1.88 16.44
C THR A 3 5.21 -2.78 17.07
N GLY A 4 4.51 -3.55 16.26
CA GLY A 4 3.50 -4.50 16.71
C GLY A 4 3.35 -5.67 15.74
N SER A 5 2.46 -6.58 16.10
CA SER A 5 2.11 -7.71 15.25
C SER A 5 0.67 -8.15 15.50
N LEU A 6 -0.03 -8.53 14.44
CA LEU A 6 -1.34 -9.17 14.52
C LEU A 6 -1.16 -10.68 14.39
N GLN A 7 -1.73 -11.43 15.32
CA GLN A 7 -1.84 -12.88 15.23
C GLN A 7 -3.20 -13.21 14.61
N LEU A 8 -3.20 -13.76 13.42
CA LEU A 8 -4.39 -14.00 12.61
C LEU A 8 -4.50 -15.49 12.27
N THR A 9 -5.66 -15.89 11.81
CA THR A 9 -5.91 -17.26 11.34
C THR A 9 -6.72 -17.19 10.06
N THR A 10 -6.32 -17.94 9.05
CA THR A 10 -7.08 -18.12 7.81
C THR A 10 -7.47 -19.58 7.61
N THR A 11 -8.34 -19.83 6.65
CA THR A 11 -8.73 -21.19 6.27
C THR A 11 -7.82 -21.70 5.18
N GLY A 12 -7.07 -22.75 5.43
CA GLY A 12 -6.20 -23.41 4.46
C GLY A 12 -6.98 -24.16 3.37
N TYR A 13 -6.24 -24.70 2.40
CA TYR A 13 -6.79 -25.38 1.23
C TYR A 13 -7.71 -26.57 1.57
N GLN A 14 -7.42 -27.31 2.65
CA GLN A 14 -8.22 -28.45 3.13
C GLN A 14 -9.23 -28.06 4.21
N GLY A 15 -9.50 -26.78 4.41
CA GLY A 15 -10.43 -26.28 5.42
C GLY A 15 -9.83 -26.17 6.84
N GLN A 16 -8.55 -26.49 7.03
CA GLN A 16 -7.88 -26.36 8.32
C GLN A 16 -7.63 -24.89 8.68
N ALA A 17 -7.62 -24.60 9.99
CA ALA A 17 -7.20 -23.30 10.50
C ALA A 17 -5.67 -23.17 10.39
N VAL A 18 -5.20 -22.08 9.76
CA VAL A 18 -3.77 -21.80 9.59
C VAL A 18 -3.43 -20.45 10.21
N PRO A 19 -2.64 -20.44 11.29
CA PRO A 19 -2.20 -19.21 11.92
C PRO A 19 -1.17 -18.50 11.04
N TYR A 20 -1.20 -17.18 11.04
CA TYR A 20 -0.18 -16.35 10.43
C TYR A 20 -0.02 -15.03 11.18
N GLU A 21 1.10 -14.37 10.95
CA GLU A 21 1.47 -13.14 11.62
C GLU A 21 1.58 -12.00 10.63
N VAL A 22 1.13 -10.80 11.01
CA VAL A 22 1.29 -9.56 10.26
C VAL A 22 2.04 -8.55 11.13
N PRO A 23 3.38 -8.58 11.09
CA PRO A 23 4.20 -7.59 11.78
C PRO A 23 4.04 -6.22 11.12
N PHE A 24 3.99 -5.14 11.93
CA PHE A 24 3.87 -3.78 11.44
C PHE A 24 4.76 -2.78 12.18
N ILE A 25 4.98 -1.62 11.56
CA ILE A 25 5.58 -0.44 12.16
C ILE A 25 4.59 0.70 12.01
N ALA A 26 4.38 1.46 13.08
CA ALA A 26 3.57 2.68 13.08
C ALA A 26 4.42 3.91 13.41
N PHE A 27 4.10 5.03 12.77
CA PHE A 27 4.68 6.35 12.97
C PHE A 27 3.56 7.30 13.42
N PRO A 28 3.17 7.28 14.72
CA PRO A 28 2.00 8.02 15.22
C PRO A 28 2.13 9.52 15.05
N THR A 29 0.99 10.19 14.81
CA THR A 29 0.85 11.64 14.79
C THR A 29 -0.48 12.03 15.46
N THR A 30 -0.78 13.31 15.53
CA THR A 30 -2.09 13.83 15.96
C THR A 30 -2.87 14.45 14.81
N SER A 31 -2.57 14.05 13.58
CA SER A 31 -3.14 14.66 12.36
C SER A 31 -4.59 14.30 12.07
N GLY A 32 -5.15 13.30 12.74
CA GLY A 32 -6.46 12.72 12.42
C GLY A 32 -6.48 11.87 11.15
N LYS A 33 -5.30 11.55 10.58
CA LYS A 33 -5.16 10.83 9.31
C LYS A 33 -4.31 9.57 9.47
N LEU A 34 -4.77 8.48 8.86
CA LEU A 34 -4.07 7.21 8.79
C LEU A 34 -3.69 6.88 7.35
N LEU A 35 -2.42 6.60 7.09
CA LEU A 35 -1.92 6.05 5.83
C LEU A 35 -1.40 4.64 6.07
N ILE A 36 -2.02 3.65 5.45
CA ILE A 36 -1.57 2.25 5.51
C ILE A 36 -0.88 1.90 4.20
N GLN A 37 0.40 1.52 4.30
CA GLN A 37 1.28 1.22 3.17
C GLN A 37 1.41 -0.28 2.95
N ALA A 38 0.94 -0.78 1.81
CA ALA A 38 1.16 -2.15 1.35
C ALA A 38 2.49 -2.26 0.58
N PRO A 39 3.38 -3.18 0.98
CA PRO A 39 4.68 -3.36 0.33
C PRO A 39 4.58 -4.03 -1.04
N GLY A 40 5.66 -3.95 -1.83
CA GLY A 40 5.82 -4.74 -3.04
C GLY A 40 6.06 -6.22 -2.76
N ALA A 41 6.06 -7.04 -3.82
CA ALA A 41 6.34 -8.48 -3.69
C ALA A 41 7.72 -8.73 -3.10
N GLY A 42 7.80 -9.57 -2.06
CA GLY A 42 9.06 -9.90 -1.38
C GLY A 42 9.58 -8.83 -0.43
N GLU A 43 8.84 -7.73 -0.21
CA GLU A 43 9.26 -6.68 0.72
C GLU A 43 8.65 -6.87 2.11
N ALA A 44 9.43 -6.50 3.11
CA ALA A 44 8.98 -6.40 4.49
C ALA A 44 8.44 -4.98 4.80
N LYS A 45 8.01 -4.78 6.04
CA LYS A 45 7.45 -3.52 6.55
C LYS A 45 8.41 -2.33 6.47
N GLU A 46 9.71 -2.59 6.39
CA GLU A 46 10.73 -1.56 6.20
C GLU A 46 10.80 -1.08 4.72
N GLY A 47 10.44 -1.98 3.79
CA GLY A 47 10.64 -1.79 2.35
C GLY A 47 12.10 -1.92 1.92
N ALA A 48 12.34 -2.00 0.62
CA ALA A 48 13.69 -1.99 0.08
C ALA A 48 14.42 -0.70 0.51
N TRP A 49 15.66 -0.85 1.03
CA TRP A 49 16.49 0.28 1.53
C TRP A 49 15.76 1.17 2.53
N ASN A 50 14.97 0.60 3.44
CA ASN A 50 14.20 1.28 4.48
C ASN A 50 13.20 2.34 3.97
N ARG A 51 12.79 2.29 2.71
CA ARG A 51 11.97 3.35 2.09
C ARG A 51 10.65 3.63 2.81
N TYR A 52 10.02 2.63 3.42
CA TYR A 52 8.78 2.84 4.16
C TYR A 52 9.02 3.41 5.55
N VAL A 53 10.17 3.10 6.17
CA VAL A 53 10.60 3.74 7.41
C VAL A 53 10.83 5.24 7.16
N ARG A 54 11.58 5.58 6.11
CA ARG A 54 11.82 6.97 5.75
C ARG A 54 10.56 7.72 5.34
N LEU A 55 9.64 7.05 4.65
CA LEU A 55 8.31 7.60 4.37
C LEU A 55 7.57 7.94 5.66
N GLY A 56 7.52 6.97 6.61
CA GLY A 56 6.87 7.15 7.90
C GLY A 56 7.45 8.31 8.69
N GLU A 57 8.78 8.37 8.83
CA GLU A 57 9.49 9.45 9.50
C GLU A 57 9.22 10.81 8.84
N THR A 58 9.23 10.86 7.50
CA THR A 58 8.97 12.09 6.74
C THR A 58 7.57 12.64 6.96
N LEU A 59 6.55 11.78 6.85
CA LEU A 59 5.16 12.20 7.01
C LEU A 59 4.83 12.50 8.47
N GLN A 60 5.43 11.77 9.42
CA GLN A 60 5.34 12.05 10.85
C GLN A 60 5.94 13.42 11.20
N ALA A 61 7.19 13.69 10.76
CA ALA A 61 7.86 14.97 11.02
C ALA A 61 7.09 16.18 10.46
N ARG A 62 6.32 15.97 9.39
CA ARG A 62 5.45 17.00 8.80
C ARG A 62 4.04 17.02 9.40
N SER A 63 3.74 16.13 10.34
CA SER A 63 2.38 15.93 10.91
C SER A 63 1.29 15.74 9.84
N LEU A 64 1.62 15.10 8.73
CA LEU A 64 0.71 14.92 7.59
C LEU A 64 -0.22 13.73 7.78
N ALA A 65 0.29 12.60 8.25
CA ALA A 65 -0.48 11.41 8.55
C ALA A 65 0.32 10.47 9.48
N THR A 66 -0.38 9.69 10.28
CA THR A 66 0.17 8.48 10.88
C THR A 66 0.39 7.46 9.77
N VAL A 67 1.61 6.98 9.61
CA VAL A 67 1.92 5.92 8.65
C VAL A 67 1.99 4.58 9.36
N VAL A 68 1.36 3.58 8.79
CA VAL A 68 1.48 2.18 9.22
C VAL A 68 1.92 1.35 8.03
N THR A 69 3.03 0.64 8.16
CA THR A 69 3.57 -0.28 7.16
C THR A 69 3.69 -1.67 7.74
N PHE A 70 3.55 -2.72 6.95
CA PHE A 70 3.48 -4.09 7.43
C PHE A 70 4.24 -5.07 6.54
N SER A 71 4.57 -6.22 7.11
CA SER A 71 5.09 -7.37 6.37
C SER A 71 3.94 -8.35 6.13
N PRO A 72 3.54 -8.60 4.88
CA PRO A 72 2.67 -9.73 4.60
C PRO A 72 3.43 -11.05 4.82
N PRO A 73 2.75 -12.17 5.03
CA PRO A 73 3.40 -13.47 5.16
C PRO A 73 4.02 -13.87 3.82
N TRP A 74 5.32 -13.68 3.71
CA TRP A 74 6.11 -14.08 2.54
C TRP A 74 6.65 -15.50 2.69
N PRO A 75 6.92 -16.21 1.59
CA PRO A 75 7.67 -17.46 1.66
C PRO A 75 9.07 -17.23 2.21
N ASP A 76 9.61 -18.21 2.89
CA ASP A 76 10.99 -18.20 3.37
C ASP A 76 12.00 -18.19 2.18
N ALA A 77 13.30 -18.14 2.51
CA ALA A 77 14.37 -18.14 1.51
C ALA A 77 14.40 -19.42 0.62
N GLN A 78 13.70 -20.47 1.03
CA GLN A 78 13.53 -21.73 0.30
C GLN A 78 12.25 -21.75 -0.54
N GLY A 79 11.47 -20.67 -0.55
CA GLY A 79 10.20 -20.57 -1.25
C GLY A 79 9.06 -21.31 -0.55
N LYS A 80 9.24 -21.66 0.73
CA LYS A 80 8.18 -22.21 1.56
C LYS A 80 7.46 -21.08 2.31
N TYR A 81 6.14 -21.08 2.22
CA TYR A 81 5.34 -20.32 3.14
C TYR A 81 5.38 -20.97 4.54
N PRO A 82 5.36 -20.18 5.61
CA PRO A 82 5.24 -20.75 6.94
C PRO A 82 3.98 -21.62 6.95
N ASP A 83 4.19 -22.93 7.16
CA ASP A 83 3.15 -23.98 7.16
C ASP A 83 2.36 -24.08 5.84
N GLU A 84 2.70 -25.08 5.01
CA GLU A 84 1.84 -25.48 3.90
C GLU A 84 0.36 -25.45 4.34
N PRO A 85 -0.45 -24.64 3.67
CA PRO A 85 -0.87 -24.83 2.29
C PRO A 85 -0.83 -23.58 1.42
N TYR A 86 0.06 -22.66 1.68
CA TYR A 86 0.11 -21.45 0.90
C TYR A 86 1.02 -21.62 -0.29
N SER A 87 0.46 -21.90 -1.44
CA SER A 87 1.20 -21.95 -2.67
C SER A 87 0.88 -20.72 -3.51
N TYR A 88 1.88 -20.05 -3.99
CA TYR A 88 1.73 -19.00 -5.00
C TYR A 88 0.94 -19.50 -6.23
N ARG A 89 0.95 -20.81 -6.48
CA ARG A 89 0.29 -21.44 -7.63
C ARG A 89 -1.22 -21.56 -7.49
N ASP A 90 -1.76 -21.63 -6.28
CA ASP A 90 -3.21 -21.81 -6.04
C ASP A 90 -3.92 -20.49 -5.65
N GLY A 91 -3.20 -19.37 -5.62
CA GLY A 91 -3.75 -18.06 -5.28
C GLY A 91 -4.01 -17.83 -3.80
N SER A 92 -3.70 -18.77 -2.92
CA SER A 92 -3.90 -18.63 -1.46
C SER A 92 -3.08 -17.49 -0.89
N TRP A 93 -1.87 -17.28 -1.42
CA TRP A 93 -1.04 -16.13 -1.07
C TRP A 93 -1.74 -14.78 -1.31
N ASN A 94 -2.39 -14.62 -2.45
CA ASN A 94 -3.10 -13.39 -2.79
C ASN A 94 -4.21 -13.10 -1.77
N ARG A 95 -4.93 -14.14 -1.36
CA ARG A 95 -5.97 -14.04 -0.35
C ARG A 95 -5.42 -13.59 0.98
N ILE A 96 -4.34 -14.19 1.48
CA ILE A 96 -3.75 -13.85 2.78
C ILE A 96 -3.21 -12.43 2.80
N PHE A 97 -2.61 -11.97 1.71
CA PHE A 97 -2.15 -10.59 1.62
C PHE A 97 -3.32 -9.60 1.72
N VAL A 98 -4.43 -9.88 1.03
CA VAL A 98 -5.65 -9.06 1.12
C VAL A 98 -6.26 -9.13 2.52
N GLU A 99 -6.41 -10.33 3.10
CA GLU A 99 -6.94 -10.54 4.46
C GLU A 99 -6.07 -9.83 5.50
N GLY A 100 -4.74 -10.00 5.44
CA GLY A 100 -3.79 -9.39 6.36
C GLY A 100 -3.88 -7.86 6.34
N MET A 101 -3.95 -7.26 5.15
CA MET A 101 -4.13 -5.80 5.04
C MET A 101 -5.50 -5.35 5.56
N ALA A 102 -6.58 -6.10 5.29
CA ALA A 102 -7.91 -5.75 5.78
C ALA A 102 -7.96 -5.77 7.32
N HIS A 103 -7.41 -6.80 7.96
CA HIS A 103 -7.32 -6.88 9.42
C HIS A 103 -6.42 -5.79 10.02
N LEU A 104 -5.35 -5.40 9.31
CA LEU A 104 -4.54 -4.27 9.75
C LEU A 104 -5.32 -2.95 9.69
N VAL A 105 -6.15 -2.74 8.67
CA VAL A 105 -7.04 -1.57 8.60
C VAL A 105 -8.03 -1.58 9.77
N GLU A 106 -8.67 -2.73 10.07
CA GLU A 106 -9.56 -2.90 11.22
C GLU A 106 -8.86 -2.57 12.54
N HIS A 107 -7.65 -3.11 12.74
CA HIS A 107 -6.84 -2.83 13.92
C HIS A 107 -6.52 -1.35 14.06
N CYS A 108 -6.09 -0.69 12.99
CA CYS A 108 -5.78 0.74 12.98
C CYS A 108 -7.02 1.60 13.27
N LEU A 109 -8.19 1.22 12.74
CA LEU A 109 -9.45 1.91 13.04
C LEU A 109 -9.88 1.74 14.50
N ALA A 110 -9.75 0.54 15.05
CA ALA A 110 -10.06 0.26 16.47
C ALA A 110 -9.13 1.02 17.44
N ASN A 111 -7.91 1.36 17.00
CA ASN A 111 -6.89 2.07 17.77
C ASN A 111 -6.60 3.49 17.21
N ALA A 112 -7.56 4.08 16.51
CA ALA A 112 -7.30 5.32 15.78
C ALA A 112 -6.96 6.51 16.69
N GLU A 113 -7.63 6.66 17.82
CA GLU A 113 -7.40 7.78 18.75
C GLU A 113 -5.95 7.81 19.29
N PRO A 114 -5.38 6.71 19.83
CA PRO A 114 -3.97 6.71 20.23
C PRO A 114 -2.99 6.79 19.03
N LEU A 115 -3.34 6.25 17.86
CA LEU A 115 -2.45 6.25 16.70
C LEU A 115 -2.38 7.60 15.99
N CYS A 116 -3.52 8.27 15.77
CA CYS A 116 -3.57 9.48 14.95
C CYS A 116 -4.31 10.67 15.58
N GLY A 117 -4.75 10.55 16.84
CA GLY A 117 -5.42 11.63 17.56
C GLY A 117 -6.90 11.84 17.20
N ALA A 118 -7.53 10.92 16.48
CA ALA A 118 -8.94 11.02 16.09
C ALA A 118 -9.66 9.68 16.24
N LYS A 119 -10.88 9.68 16.77
CA LYS A 119 -11.74 8.47 16.86
C LYS A 119 -12.23 8.02 15.48
N GLU A 120 -12.51 8.97 14.61
CA GLU A 120 -12.95 8.75 13.23
C GLU A 120 -11.91 9.35 12.27
N PRO A 121 -10.84 8.63 11.96
CA PRO A 121 -9.77 9.15 11.11
C PRO A 121 -10.18 9.18 9.65
N GLU A 122 -9.56 10.06 8.89
CA GLU A 122 -9.51 9.95 7.44
C GLU A 122 -8.45 8.89 7.07
N VAL A 123 -8.85 7.86 6.34
CA VAL A 123 -7.96 6.74 5.99
C VAL A 123 -7.52 6.82 4.54
N TYR A 124 -6.22 6.62 4.34
CA TYR A 124 -5.57 6.50 3.05
C TYR A 124 -4.91 5.13 2.93
N LEU A 125 -4.93 4.54 1.74
CA LEU A 125 -4.11 3.39 1.43
C LEU A 125 -3.07 3.77 0.38
N ALA A 126 -1.89 3.21 0.50
CA ALA A 126 -0.91 3.24 -0.57
C ALA A 126 -0.38 1.83 -0.81
N GLY A 127 -0.01 1.55 -2.05
CA GLY A 127 0.60 0.26 -2.39
C GLY A 127 1.62 0.41 -3.49
N PHE A 128 2.76 -0.22 -3.29
CA PHE A 128 3.82 -0.32 -4.28
C PHE A 128 3.75 -1.68 -4.98
N SER A 129 3.87 -1.68 -6.31
CA SER A 129 3.95 -2.92 -7.08
C SER A 129 2.75 -3.86 -6.78
N ALA A 130 2.97 -5.08 -6.30
CA ALA A 130 1.93 -6.02 -5.86
C ALA A 130 1.00 -5.43 -4.78
N GLY A 131 1.55 -4.65 -3.86
CA GLY A 131 0.78 -3.98 -2.81
C GLY A 131 -0.26 -2.99 -3.34
N GLY A 132 -0.05 -2.43 -4.54
CA GLY A 132 -1.02 -1.57 -5.19
C GLY A 132 -2.33 -2.28 -5.49
N SER A 133 -2.28 -3.50 -5.99
CA SER A 133 -3.50 -4.28 -6.25
C SER A 133 -4.18 -4.75 -4.96
N VAL A 134 -3.43 -5.01 -3.89
CA VAL A 134 -3.98 -5.32 -2.57
C VAL A 134 -4.71 -4.11 -1.98
N ALA A 135 -4.11 -2.91 -2.08
CA ALA A 135 -4.76 -1.67 -1.63
C ALA A 135 -6.11 -1.44 -2.34
N VAL A 136 -6.17 -1.68 -3.66
CA VAL A 136 -7.43 -1.61 -4.43
C VAL A 136 -8.46 -2.65 -3.96
N ALA A 137 -8.02 -3.88 -3.67
CA ALA A 137 -8.91 -4.95 -3.22
C ALA A 137 -9.54 -4.64 -1.85
N VAL A 138 -8.78 -4.02 -0.95
CA VAL A 138 -9.20 -3.69 0.42
C VAL A 138 -10.02 -2.40 0.48
N ALA A 139 -9.72 -1.41 -0.36
CA ALA A 139 -10.31 -0.07 -0.28
C ALA A 139 -11.85 -0.04 -0.17
N PRO A 140 -12.63 -0.81 -0.95
CA PRO A 140 -14.10 -0.75 -0.87
C PRO A 140 -14.71 -1.45 0.36
N LEU A 141 -13.91 -2.12 1.19
CA LEU A 141 -14.38 -2.79 2.41
C LEU A 141 -14.62 -1.79 3.56
N PHE A 142 -14.01 -0.60 3.49
CA PHE A 142 -14.04 0.40 4.57
C PHE A 142 -14.45 1.77 4.02
N ALA A 143 -15.59 2.28 4.47
CA ALA A 143 -16.11 3.58 4.03
C ALA A 143 -15.22 4.77 4.44
N GLN A 144 -14.34 4.58 5.42
CA GLN A 144 -13.37 5.57 5.90
C GLN A 144 -12.23 5.81 4.91
N ILE A 145 -11.97 4.88 3.98
CA ILE A 145 -10.88 5.02 3.01
C ILE A 145 -11.29 6.03 1.94
N ARG A 146 -10.64 7.18 1.94
CA ARG A 146 -10.94 8.31 1.06
C ARG A 146 -10.08 8.36 -0.18
N LYS A 147 -8.80 7.95 -0.06
CA LYS A 147 -7.83 8.01 -1.15
C LYS A 147 -6.98 6.74 -1.20
N ILE A 148 -6.65 6.33 -2.41
CA ILE A 148 -5.65 5.29 -2.65
C ILE A 148 -4.56 5.80 -3.58
N LEU A 149 -3.29 5.47 -3.27
CA LEU A 149 -2.14 5.73 -4.13
C LEU A 149 -1.54 4.40 -4.58
N LEU A 150 -1.43 4.23 -5.88
CA LEU A 150 -0.86 3.07 -6.53
C LEU A 150 0.45 3.47 -7.19
N VAL A 151 1.56 2.89 -6.73
CA VAL A 151 2.91 3.21 -7.24
C VAL A 151 3.45 2.02 -8.01
N SER A 152 3.74 2.18 -9.29
CA SER A 152 4.17 1.12 -10.21
C SER A 152 3.42 -0.19 -9.99
N ALA A 153 2.10 -0.09 -9.77
CA ALA A 153 1.28 -1.22 -9.45
C ALA A 153 1.10 -2.17 -10.64
N TYR A 154 0.93 -3.45 -10.34
CA TYR A 154 0.45 -4.44 -11.29
C TYR A 154 -0.60 -5.34 -10.63
N ASP A 155 -1.43 -6.00 -11.42
CA ASP A 155 -2.44 -6.91 -10.90
C ASP A 155 -1.79 -8.21 -10.40
N SER A 156 -1.66 -8.32 -9.08
CA SER A 156 -1.15 -9.52 -8.39
C SER A 156 -2.23 -10.32 -7.68
N VAL A 157 -3.46 -9.78 -7.56
CA VAL A 157 -4.55 -10.42 -6.82
C VAL A 157 -5.80 -10.68 -7.68
N GLY A 158 -5.70 -10.47 -8.99
CA GLY A 158 -6.69 -10.88 -10.00
C GLY A 158 -8.11 -10.43 -9.71
N TRP A 159 -9.01 -11.37 -9.45
CA TRP A 159 -10.41 -11.07 -9.18
C TRP A 159 -10.63 -10.04 -8.07
N PHE A 160 -9.85 -10.10 -6.99
CA PHE A 160 -9.97 -9.15 -5.88
C PHE A 160 -9.67 -7.73 -6.33
N PHE A 161 -8.64 -7.54 -7.16
CA PHE A 161 -8.32 -6.24 -7.76
C PHE A 161 -9.46 -5.69 -8.61
N LEU A 162 -9.94 -6.49 -9.59
CA LEU A 162 -11.01 -6.05 -10.49
C LEU A 162 -12.30 -5.74 -9.74
N HIS A 163 -12.63 -6.54 -8.72
CA HIS A 163 -13.81 -6.33 -7.89
C HIS A 163 -13.67 -5.06 -7.04
N GLY A 164 -12.51 -4.88 -6.43
CA GLY A 164 -12.20 -3.68 -5.65
C GLY A 164 -12.31 -2.41 -6.48
N LEU A 165 -11.65 -2.38 -7.64
CA LEU A 165 -11.64 -1.23 -8.54
C LEU A 165 -13.03 -0.79 -8.99
N ARG A 166 -13.91 -1.76 -9.29
CA ARG A 166 -15.29 -1.48 -9.73
C ARG A 166 -16.20 -0.96 -8.60
N ARG A 167 -15.83 -1.17 -7.34
CA ARG A 167 -16.66 -0.82 -6.17
C ARG A 167 -16.16 0.40 -5.41
N TYR A 168 -14.89 0.69 -5.49
CA TYR A 168 -14.30 1.81 -4.77
C TYR A 168 -14.86 3.15 -5.28
N THR A 169 -15.21 4.02 -4.33
CA THR A 169 -15.86 5.31 -4.59
C THR A 169 -15.01 6.53 -4.25
N GLY A 170 -13.87 6.35 -3.56
CA GLY A 170 -12.94 7.42 -3.21
C GLY A 170 -12.04 7.84 -4.39
N GLU A 171 -11.03 8.63 -4.11
CA GLU A 171 -10.07 9.11 -5.11
C GLU A 171 -8.97 8.07 -5.36
N VAL A 172 -8.60 7.87 -6.62
CA VAL A 172 -7.53 6.97 -7.07
C VAL A 172 -6.41 7.78 -7.68
N TYR A 173 -5.21 7.66 -7.12
CA TYR A 173 -3.98 8.23 -7.64
C TYR A 173 -3.09 7.10 -8.15
N VAL A 174 -2.52 7.26 -9.34
CA VAL A 174 -1.63 6.29 -9.98
C VAL A 174 -0.33 6.98 -10.39
N ALA A 175 0.76 6.62 -9.75
CA ALA A 175 2.11 7.04 -10.11
C ALA A 175 2.84 5.85 -10.74
N TYR A 176 3.36 5.98 -11.96
CA TYR A 176 4.02 4.88 -12.64
C TYR A 176 5.27 5.34 -13.39
N ALA A 177 6.27 4.49 -13.46
CA ALA A 177 7.44 4.71 -14.31
C ALA A 177 7.04 4.51 -15.78
N GLU A 178 7.37 5.44 -16.66
CA GLU A 178 7.00 5.35 -18.09
C GLU A 178 7.69 4.19 -18.82
N GLY A 179 8.84 3.73 -18.32
CA GLY A 179 9.54 2.53 -18.80
C GLY A 179 9.00 1.20 -18.29
N ASP A 180 8.04 1.23 -17.36
CA ASP A 180 7.45 0.03 -16.74
C ASP A 180 6.14 -0.35 -17.45
N PHE A 181 6.23 -1.11 -18.54
CA PHE A 181 5.07 -1.50 -19.35
C PHE A 181 3.92 -2.11 -18.57
N PRO A 182 4.11 -3.04 -17.61
CA PRO A 182 3.02 -3.57 -16.81
C PRO A 182 2.28 -2.49 -16.01
N ALA A 183 3.00 -1.56 -15.39
CA ALA A 183 2.42 -0.47 -14.63
C ALA A 183 1.69 0.55 -15.52
N VAL A 184 2.23 0.85 -16.70
CA VAL A 184 1.58 1.69 -17.71
C VAL A 184 0.25 1.06 -18.17
N ALA A 185 0.25 -0.22 -18.53
CA ALA A 185 -0.95 -0.93 -18.95
C ALA A 185 -2.01 -0.98 -17.84
N LEU A 186 -1.58 -1.17 -16.60
CA LEU A 186 -2.49 -1.15 -15.45
C LEU A 186 -3.07 0.25 -15.22
N ALA A 187 -2.29 1.32 -15.34
CA ALA A 187 -2.77 2.68 -15.19
C ALA A 187 -3.90 2.99 -16.21
N MET A 188 -3.75 2.55 -17.45
CA MET A 188 -4.81 2.66 -18.48
C MET A 188 -6.06 1.85 -18.11
N THR A 189 -5.86 0.64 -17.59
CA THR A 189 -6.96 -0.23 -17.13
C THR A 189 -7.73 0.41 -15.97
N ILE A 190 -7.03 0.99 -15.00
CA ILE A 190 -7.63 1.68 -13.86
C ILE A 190 -8.50 2.84 -14.33
N GLN A 191 -7.99 3.68 -15.23
CA GLN A 191 -8.76 4.82 -15.80
C GLN A 191 -10.06 4.36 -16.46
N SER A 192 -10.06 3.20 -17.11
CA SER A 192 -11.23 2.67 -17.80
C SER A 192 -12.26 2.00 -16.88
N LEU A 193 -11.83 1.37 -15.79
CA LEU A 193 -12.66 0.52 -14.95
C LEU A 193 -13.09 1.17 -13.63
N ALA A 194 -12.37 2.16 -13.10
CA ALA A 194 -12.69 2.81 -11.82
C ALA A 194 -13.84 3.84 -11.95
N ARG A 195 -14.93 3.41 -12.56
CA ARG A 195 -16.05 4.30 -12.94
C ARG A 195 -16.86 4.84 -11.75
N LYS A 196 -16.74 4.24 -10.59
CA LYS A 196 -17.43 4.69 -9.36
C LYS A 196 -16.55 5.60 -8.52
N SER A 197 -15.25 5.66 -8.80
CA SER A 197 -14.34 6.54 -8.07
C SER A 197 -14.68 8.00 -8.31
N SER A 198 -14.59 8.80 -7.25
CA SER A 198 -14.87 10.25 -7.30
C SER A 198 -13.87 11.01 -8.17
N ALA A 199 -12.64 10.51 -8.25
CA ALA A 199 -11.61 10.98 -9.17
C ALA A 199 -10.61 9.86 -9.47
N VAL A 200 -10.05 9.86 -10.69
CA VAL A 200 -8.93 9.02 -11.08
C VAL A 200 -7.86 9.92 -11.70
N ARG A 201 -6.69 9.95 -11.09
CA ARG A 201 -5.56 10.76 -11.52
C ARG A 201 -4.35 9.86 -11.75
N ALA A 202 -3.78 9.88 -12.93
CA ALA A 202 -2.62 9.08 -13.30
C ALA A 202 -1.51 9.98 -13.82
N ARG A 203 -0.26 9.78 -13.37
CA ARG A 203 0.92 10.51 -13.84
C ARG A 203 2.09 9.56 -14.06
N GLY A 204 2.67 9.61 -15.25
CA GLY A 204 3.91 8.93 -15.60
C GLY A 204 5.13 9.70 -15.07
N VAL A 205 6.16 8.96 -14.72
CA VAL A 205 7.48 9.50 -14.34
C VAL A 205 8.46 9.13 -15.42
N PRO A 206 8.99 10.11 -16.19
CA PRO A 206 9.93 9.84 -17.26
C PRO A 206 11.29 9.39 -16.70
N ASN A 207 12.01 8.59 -17.49
CA ASN A 207 13.35 8.08 -17.15
C ASN A 207 13.41 7.39 -15.77
N CYS A 208 12.34 6.71 -15.39
CA CYS A 208 12.18 6.01 -14.14
C CYS A 208 12.01 4.51 -14.37
N ASP A 209 12.59 3.68 -13.50
CA ASP A 209 12.40 2.25 -13.48
C ASP A 209 11.26 1.85 -12.51
N HIS A 210 10.90 0.56 -12.52
CA HIS A 210 9.87 0.00 -11.62
C HIS A 210 10.10 0.36 -10.15
N GLY A 211 11.35 0.34 -9.70
CA GLY A 211 11.75 0.56 -8.31
C GLY A 211 11.83 2.03 -7.90
N PHE A 212 11.73 2.97 -8.83
CA PHE A 212 12.07 4.38 -8.61
C PHE A 212 13.52 4.54 -8.14
N SER A 213 14.44 3.78 -8.73
CA SER A 213 15.84 3.72 -8.31
C SER A 213 16.58 5.04 -8.56
N GLY A 214 17.58 5.29 -7.70
CA GLY A 214 18.44 6.49 -7.78
C GLY A 214 17.87 7.68 -7.03
N GLU A 215 18.74 8.66 -6.75
CA GLU A 215 18.42 9.79 -5.88
C GLU A 215 17.25 10.65 -6.40
N ALA A 216 17.26 11.00 -7.68
CA ALA A 216 16.19 11.82 -8.26
C ALA A 216 14.85 11.08 -8.21
N ASN A 217 14.80 9.81 -8.64
CA ASN A 217 13.59 9.01 -8.64
C ASN A 217 13.10 8.69 -7.22
N GLY A 218 14.00 8.50 -6.24
CA GLY A 218 13.64 8.35 -4.84
C GLY A 218 12.96 9.59 -4.27
N LYS A 219 13.38 10.80 -4.70
CA LYS A 219 12.67 12.05 -4.36
C LYS A 219 11.30 12.13 -5.02
N VAL A 220 11.20 11.73 -6.30
CA VAL A 220 9.92 11.66 -7.02
C VAL A 220 8.97 10.67 -6.34
N LEU A 221 9.46 9.53 -5.87
CA LEU A 221 8.64 8.59 -5.09
C LEU A 221 8.04 9.28 -3.84
N GLY A 222 8.84 9.99 -3.05
CA GLY A 222 8.34 10.76 -1.91
C GLY A 222 7.30 11.82 -2.31
N LYS A 223 7.48 12.47 -3.46
CA LYS A 223 6.52 13.44 -4.01
C LYS A 223 5.18 12.81 -4.40
N ALA A 224 5.15 11.55 -4.85
CA ALA A 224 3.91 10.87 -5.18
C ALA A 224 2.96 10.80 -3.96
N TYR A 225 3.48 10.56 -2.76
CA TYR A 225 2.68 10.59 -1.52
C TYR A 225 2.20 11.99 -1.18
N LEU A 226 3.03 13.02 -1.35
CA LEU A 226 2.61 14.41 -1.13
C LEU A 226 1.55 14.85 -2.15
N TRP A 227 1.68 14.42 -3.39
CA TRP A 227 0.67 14.66 -4.42
C TRP A 227 -0.68 14.04 -4.05
N ALA A 228 -0.70 12.76 -3.70
CA ALA A 228 -1.94 12.06 -3.40
C ALA A 228 -2.60 12.54 -2.09
N PHE A 229 -1.81 12.79 -1.04
CA PHE A 229 -2.35 12.94 0.31
C PHE A 229 -2.23 14.36 0.87
N ALA A 230 -1.38 15.22 0.29
CA ALA A 230 -1.22 16.62 0.67
C ALA A 230 -1.54 17.62 -0.45
N GLY A 231 -1.89 17.16 -1.65
CA GLY A 231 -2.28 18.03 -2.77
C GLY A 231 -1.10 18.74 -3.45
N ASP A 232 0.10 18.18 -3.39
CA ASP A 232 1.29 18.75 -4.04
C ASP A 232 1.27 18.50 -5.56
N GLU A 233 0.70 19.40 -6.30
CA GLU A 233 0.55 19.30 -7.75
C GLU A 233 1.88 19.43 -8.54
N SER A 234 3.02 19.68 -7.87
CA SER A 234 4.33 19.72 -8.54
C SER A 234 4.88 18.34 -8.90
N PHE A 235 4.28 17.23 -8.38
CA PHE A 235 4.62 15.88 -8.84
C PHE A 235 4.42 15.79 -10.37
N PRO A 236 5.34 15.18 -11.16
CA PRO A 236 6.48 14.35 -10.74
C PRO A 236 7.84 15.11 -10.62
N SER A 237 7.87 16.42 -10.41
CA SER A 237 9.14 17.10 -10.15
C SER A 237 9.79 16.57 -8.87
N PRO A 238 11.12 16.27 -8.87
CA PRO A 238 11.85 15.88 -7.66
C PRO A 238 12.06 17.03 -6.66
N GLU A 239 11.81 18.29 -7.07
CA GLU A 239 12.05 19.46 -6.23
C GLU A 239 11.18 19.44 -4.96
N GLY A 240 11.80 19.64 -3.81
CA GLY A 240 11.14 19.57 -2.51
C GLY A 240 10.71 18.16 -2.08
N GLY A 241 11.03 17.15 -2.88
CA GLY A 241 10.84 15.75 -2.54
C GLY A 241 11.85 15.27 -1.51
N VAL A 242 11.48 14.31 -0.68
CA VAL A 242 12.36 13.61 0.25
C VAL A 242 12.83 12.32 -0.39
N HIS A 243 14.14 12.10 -0.36
CA HIS A 243 14.71 10.83 -0.80
C HIS A 243 14.33 9.71 0.16
N LEU A 244 13.69 8.67 -0.35
CA LEU A 244 13.16 7.57 0.46
C LEU A 244 14.09 6.36 0.58
N TYR A 245 15.27 6.39 -0.03
CA TYR A 245 16.25 5.32 0.05
C TYR A 245 17.43 5.71 0.93
N ASP A 246 18.05 4.72 1.60
CA ASP A 246 19.33 4.86 2.31
C ASP A 246 20.49 4.79 1.35
#